data_6532c05a920d9c2fd1f0cb35bc8ebb78
#
_entry.id   6532c05a920d9c2fd1f0cb35bc8ebb78
#
_cell.length_a   1.000
_cell.length_b   1.000
_cell.length_c   1.000
_cell.angle_alpha   90.00
_cell.angle_beta   90.00
_cell.angle_gamma   90.00
#
_symmetry.space_group_name_H-M   'P 1'
#
loop_
_entity.id
_entity.type
_entity.pdbx_description
1 polymer ?
#
loop_
_entity_poly.entity_id
_entity_poly.type
_entity_poly.pdbx_seq_one_letter_code
_entity_poly.pdbx_strand_id
1 'polypeptide(L)'
;GSEMCIRDSSIYKWWNRLEEPNEVFAAGYWVHTFDKLLPASVYGKDHPEYYSYFKGKRHPGKASQWCLSNPKVFEIVAQRIDSIFKANPDKHIMSVSQNDGNYTNCTCDACKAIDDYEGALSGSIITFLNKLAARFPDKEFSTLAYLYTMNPPKHVKPLPNVNIMLCDIDCDREVTLTENASGKEFVKAMEGWSAITNNIFVWDYGINFDNYLAPFPNFHILQDNIRLFKKNHATMHFSQIAGSRGGDFAELRAYLVSKLMWNPEANVDSLMQHFLHGYYGEAAPYLYQYIKVMEGALIGSGQRLWIYDSPVSHKYGMLKPQLMRRYNQLFDDAEKAVAEDNKFLKRVQRARLPIQYSELEIARTDIGTDMNEISPKLALFEKRVKEFNVPTLNERSNSPVEYCQLYRERYMPRAEKSVAIGAKVTYLIPPTGKYAEIGKTALVDGLFGGSTFVESWVGWEGTDGAFVIDLGKEKEIHSIETDFLHQIGAWILFPLKVVYSYSEDGENYTHWGTHDMPENRSGKVEFRGVKTESDTPVHARYVKVEVTGTKECP
;
A
#
# COMPACT_ATOMS: atom_id res chain seq x y z
N GLY A 1 29.62 14.87 10.94
CA GLY A 1 29.42 13.72 10.13
C GLY A 1 27.94 13.53 9.84
N SER A 2 27.60 13.38 8.56
CA SER A 2 26.23 13.06 8.15
C SER A 2 25.76 11.82 8.92
N GLU A 3 24.66 11.90 9.64
CA GLU A 3 23.96 10.74 10.16
C GLU A 3 23.46 9.91 8.96
N MET A 4 24.35 9.11 8.38
CA MET A 4 23.93 8.04 7.49
C MET A 4 22.93 7.17 8.26
N CYS A 5 21.82 6.83 7.64
CA CYS A 5 20.86 5.92 8.22
C CYS A 5 21.60 4.68 8.69
N ILE A 6 21.57 4.38 9.99
CA ILE A 6 22.38 3.29 10.58
C ILE A 6 22.13 1.97 9.83
N ARG A 7 20.90 1.71 9.41
CA ARG A 7 20.51 0.49 8.68
C ARG A 7 21.10 0.40 7.26
N ASP A 8 21.44 1.52 6.62
CA ASP A 8 21.99 1.55 5.26
C ASP A 8 23.53 1.52 5.27
N SER A 9 24.14 1.51 6.48
CA SER A 9 25.59 1.41 6.59
C SER A 9 26.04 -0.03 6.39
N SER A 10 27.13 -0.23 5.67
CA SER A 10 27.77 -1.56 5.52
C SER A 10 28.11 -2.20 6.87
N ILE A 11 28.52 -1.39 7.85
CA ILE A 11 28.81 -1.84 9.22
C ILE A 11 27.55 -2.37 9.91
N TYR A 12 26.40 -1.69 9.78
CA TYR A 12 25.15 -2.15 10.38
C TYR A 12 24.69 -3.48 9.76
N LYS A 13 24.69 -3.57 8.43
CA LYS A 13 24.34 -4.81 7.72
C LYS A 13 25.27 -5.96 8.15
N TRP A 14 26.57 -5.74 8.12
CA TRP A 14 27.55 -6.73 8.55
C TRP A 14 27.37 -7.16 10.01
N TRP A 15 27.18 -6.21 10.93
CA TRP A 15 26.98 -6.48 12.36
C TRP A 15 25.71 -7.31 12.63
N ASN A 16 24.64 -7.04 11.91
CA ASN A 16 23.37 -7.76 12.05
C ASN A 16 23.24 -8.92 11.04
N ARG A 17 24.27 -9.18 10.24
CA ARG A 17 24.30 -10.25 9.21
C ARG A 17 23.14 -10.16 8.24
N LEU A 18 22.87 -8.95 7.77
CA LEU A 18 21.85 -8.66 6.76
C LEU A 18 22.51 -8.62 5.39
N GLU A 19 21.83 -9.16 4.40
CA GLU A 19 22.23 -9.18 3.00
C GLU A 19 21.18 -8.45 2.15
N GLU A 20 21.66 -7.77 1.11
CA GLU A 20 20.76 -7.14 0.15
C GLU A 20 20.42 -8.14 -0.97
N PRO A 21 19.14 -8.20 -1.44
CA PRO A 21 18.78 -9.11 -2.52
C PRO A 21 19.65 -8.99 -3.77
N ASN A 22 20.03 -7.77 -4.15
CA ASN A 22 20.90 -7.53 -5.29
C ASN A 22 22.35 -8.04 -5.09
N GLU A 23 22.77 -8.21 -3.86
CA GLU A 23 24.10 -8.77 -3.54
C GLU A 23 24.08 -10.31 -3.56
N VAL A 24 22.94 -10.92 -3.27
CA VAL A 24 22.75 -12.38 -3.19
C VAL A 24 22.35 -12.98 -4.53
N PHE A 25 21.37 -12.37 -5.22
CA PHE A 25 20.80 -12.90 -6.45
C PHE A 25 21.61 -12.50 -7.69
N ALA A 26 21.85 -13.46 -8.58
CA ALA A 26 22.61 -13.23 -9.82
C ALA A 26 22.02 -12.08 -10.63
N ALA A 27 22.87 -11.12 -11.00
CA ALA A 27 22.54 -9.92 -11.77
C ALA A 27 21.31 -9.13 -11.24
N GLY A 28 20.99 -9.26 -9.94
CA GLY A 28 19.83 -8.62 -9.33
C GLY A 28 18.48 -9.21 -9.75
N TYR A 29 18.46 -10.46 -10.23
CA TYR A 29 17.20 -11.19 -10.54
C TYR A 29 16.56 -11.69 -9.25
N TRP A 30 15.95 -10.76 -8.53
CA TRP A 30 15.41 -10.94 -7.20
C TRP A 30 13.94 -11.41 -7.21
N VAL A 31 13.01 -10.63 -7.79
CA VAL A 31 11.57 -10.95 -7.91
C VAL A 31 11.00 -10.37 -9.20
N HIS A 32 9.81 -10.84 -9.61
CA HIS A 32 9.11 -10.37 -10.82
C HIS A 32 10.02 -10.38 -12.04
N THR A 33 10.60 -11.56 -12.31
CA THR A 33 11.68 -11.71 -13.29
C THR A 33 11.21 -12.14 -14.67
N PHE A 34 9.93 -12.49 -14.85
CA PHE A 34 9.44 -13.02 -16.12
C PHE A 34 9.69 -12.06 -17.28
N ASP A 35 9.30 -10.79 -17.17
CA ASP A 35 9.54 -9.83 -18.25
C ASP A 35 11.03 -9.53 -18.48
N LYS A 36 11.86 -9.65 -17.43
CA LYS A 36 13.32 -9.50 -17.57
C LYS A 36 13.98 -10.67 -18.30
N LEU A 37 13.48 -11.90 -18.06
CA LEU A 37 14.01 -13.13 -18.68
C LEU A 37 13.48 -13.36 -20.09
N LEU A 38 12.22 -13.01 -20.37
CA LEU A 38 11.58 -13.13 -21.67
C LEU A 38 10.80 -11.85 -21.99
N PRO A 39 11.50 -10.74 -22.37
CA PRO A 39 10.87 -9.45 -22.56
C PRO A 39 9.80 -9.46 -23.66
N ALA A 40 8.59 -9.01 -23.34
CA ALA A 40 7.52 -8.88 -24.31
C ALA A 40 7.81 -7.85 -25.41
N SER A 41 8.65 -6.87 -25.12
CA SER A 41 9.16 -5.90 -26.11
C SER A 41 10.01 -6.54 -27.20
N VAL A 42 10.60 -7.71 -26.93
CA VAL A 42 11.44 -8.46 -27.90
C VAL A 42 10.64 -9.53 -28.62
N TYR A 43 9.88 -10.32 -27.89
CA TYR A 43 9.22 -11.51 -28.42
C TYR A 43 7.71 -11.36 -28.64
N GLY A 44 7.07 -10.38 -27.97
CA GLY A 44 5.61 -10.35 -27.86
C GLY A 44 4.87 -10.15 -29.18
N LYS A 45 5.46 -9.40 -30.13
CA LYS A 45 4.87 -9.17 -31.46
C LYS A 45 4.88 -10.41 -32.34
N ASP A 46 6.02 -11.11 -32.39
CA ASP A 46 6.24 -12.21 -33.33
C ASP A 46 5.88 -13.57 -32.70
N HIS A 47 5.87 -13.67 -31.38
CA HIS A 47 5.62 -14.88 -30.60
C HIS A 47 4.64 -14.65 -29.46
N PRO A 48 3.40 -14.21 -29.73
CA PRO A 48 2.40 -13.98 -28.67
C PRO A 48 2.07 -15.28 -27.90
N GLU A 49 2.28 -16.48 -28.50
CA GLU A 49 2.09 -17.78 -27.86
C GLU A 49 3.06 -18.08 -26.71
N TYR A 50 4.10 -17.29 -26.52
CA TYR A 50 5.01 -17.39 -25.36
C TYR A 50 4.40 -16.82 -24.08
N TYR A 51 3.37 -15.99 -24.20
CA TYR A 51 2.73 -15.28 -23.09
C TYR A 51 1.37 -15.86 -22.75
N SER A 52 0.87 -15.52 -21.58
CA SER A 52 -0.37 -16.04 -21.02
C SER A 52 -1.56 -15.88 -21.98
N TYR A 53 -2.36 -16.92 -22.05
CA TYR A 53 -3.67 -16.90 -22.66
C TYR A 53 -4.73 -16.78 -21.56
N PHE A 54 -5.49 -15.71 -21.55
CA PHE A 54 -6.64 -15.51 -20.68
C PHE A 54 -7.64 -14.53 -21.32
N LYS A 55 -8.89 -14.55 -20.87
CA LYS A 55 -9.96 -13.75 -21.47
C LYS A 55 -10.03 -13.88 -23.01
N GLY A 56 -9.82 -15.09 -23.52
CA GLY A 56 -9.99 -15.42 -24.95
C GLY A 56 -8.84 -15.02 -25.87
N LYS A 57 -7.72 -14.48 -25.38
CA LYS A 57 -6.56 -14.08 -26.21
C LYS A 57 -5.22 -14.19 -25.49
N ARG A 58 -4.13 -14.11 -26.25
CA ARG A 58 -2.76 -13.97 -25.72
C ARG A 58 -2.48 -12.52 -25.31
N HIS A 59 -1.73 -12.34 -24.23
CA HIS A 59 -1.43 -11.05 -23.64
C HIS A 59 0.08 -10.86 -23.45
N PRO A 60 0.85 -10.53 -24.50
CA PRO A 60 2.26 -10.13 -24.32
C PRO A 60 2.34 -8.80 -23.58
N GLY A 61 3.12 -8.74 -22.49
CA GLY A 61 3.30 -7.51 -21.72
C GLY A 61 3.71 -7.74 -20.26
N LYS A 62 4.09 -6.66 -19.59
CA LYS A 62 4.49 -6.69 -18.17
C LYS A 62 3.35 -7.05 -17.22
N ALA A 63 2.11 -6.77 -17.61
CA ALA A 63 0.90 -7.11 -16.86
C ALA A 63 0.40 -8.53 -17.12
N SER A 64 1.23 -9.38 -17.72
CA SER A 64 0.93 -10.76 -18.11
C SER A 64 2.03 -11.71 -17.63
N GLN A 65 1.80 -13.00 -17.82
CA GLN A 65 2.74 -14.05 -17.43
C GLN A 65 3.21 -14.83 -18.67
N TRP A 66 3.99 -15.88 -18.47
CA TRP A 66 4.39 -16.82 -19.54
C TRP A 66 3.37 -17.92 -19.75
N CYS A 67 3.42 -18.52 -20.95
CA CYS A 67 2.86 -19.84 -21.21
C CYS A 67 3.87 -20.91 -20.74
N LEU A 68 3.75 -21.34 -19.49
CA LEU A 68 4.71 -22.25 -18.84
C LEU A 68 4.74 -23.66 -19.43
N SER A 69 3.72 -24.04 -20.17
CA SER A 69 3.68 -25.31 -20.91
C SER A 69 4.37 -25.26 -22.29
N ASN A 70 4.74 -24.06 -22.77
CA ASN A 70 5.39 -23.90 -24.07
C ASN A 70 6.87 -24.29 -24.00
N PRO A 71 7.34 -25.32 -24.75
CA PRO A 71 8.72 -25.78 -24.70
C PRO A 71 9.74 -24.74 -25.20
N LYS A 72 9.34 -23.85 -26.11
CA LYS A 72 10.23 -22.78 -26.60
C LYS A 72 10.52 -21.74 -25.53
N VAL A 73 9.54 -21.39 -24.69
CA VAL A 73 9.72 -20.52 -23.54
C VAL A 73 10.77 -21.12 -22.59
N PHE A 74 10.67 -22.42 -22.30
CA PHE A 74 11.64 -23.11 -21.47
C PHE A 74 13.07 -23.00 -22.03
N GLU A 75 13.28 -23.31 -23.32
CA GLU A 75 14.61 -23.29 -23.93
C GLU A 75 15.23 -21.88 -23.96
N ILE A 76 14.45 -20.86 -24.31
CA ILE A 76 14.92 -19.46 -24.34
C ILE A 76 15.32 -19.02 -22.93
N VAL A 77 14.46 -19.29 -21.94
CA VAL A 77 14.72 -18.91 -20.54
C VAL A 77 15.93 -19.64 -19.99
N ALA A 78 16.07 -20.95 -20.26
CA ALA A 78 17.21 -21.75 -19.81
C ALA A 78 18.54 -21.24 -20.40
N GLN A 79 18.58 -20.91 -21.70
CA GLN A 79 19.77 -20.33 -22.35
C GLN A 79 20.14 -18.96 -21.74
N ARG A 80 19.13 -18.13 -21.43
CA ARG A 80 19.37 -16.83 -20.81
C ARG A 80 19.90 -16.97 -19.39
N ILE A 81 19.35 -17.89 -18.60
CA ILE A 81 19.83 -18.21 -17.25
C ILE A 81 21.28 -18.70 -17.28
N ASP A 82 21.64 -19.59 -18.19
CA ASP A 82 23.01 -20.04 -18.39
C ASP A 82 23.96 -18.88 -18.65
N SER A 83 23.58 -17.97 -19.54
CA SER A 83 24.37 -16.77 -19.86
C SER A 83 24.53 -15.83 -18.66
N ILE A 84 23.47 -15.68 -17.83
CA ILE A 84 23.52 -14.83 -16.63
C ILE A 84 24.46 -15.43 -15.58
N PHE A 85 24.38 -16.73 -15.30
CA PHE A 85 25.27 -17.38 -14.35
C PHE A 85 26.74 -17.41 -14.84
N LYS A 86 26.98 -17.58 -16.13
CA LYS A 86 28.32 -17.45 -16.71
C LYS A 86 28.92 -16.05 -16.52
N ALA A 87 28.08 -15.01 -16.64
CA ALA A 87 28.49 -13.62 -16.40
C ALA A 87 28.62 -13.26 -14.91
N ASN A 88 28.06 -14.06 -14.00
CA ASN A 88 28.10 -13.87 -12.56
C ASN A 88 28.51 -15.18 -11.85
N PRO A 89 29.77 -15.62 -12.03
CA PRO A 89 30.22 -16.95 -11.57
C PRO A 89 30.27 -17.10 -10.04
N ASP A 90 30.31 -16.00 -9.32
CA ASP A 90 30.27 -15.93 -7.85
C ASP A 90 28.86 -16.07 -7.26
N LYS A 91 27.82 -16.03 -8.12
CA LYS A 91 26.42 -16.13 -7.71
C LYS A 91 25.87 -17.54 -7.91
N HIS A 92 25.04 -17.96 -6.98
CA HIS A 92 24.47 -19.31 -6.97
C HIS A 92 22.95 -19.33 -7.04
N ILE A 93 22.27 -18.23 -6.72
CA ILE A 93 20.81 -18.14 -6.68
C ILE A 93 20.25 -17.11 -7.68
N MET A 94 19.12 -17.44 -8.27
CA MET A 94 18.32 -16.55 -9.13
C MET A 94 16.84 -16.77 -8.89
N SER A 95 16.03 -15.71 -8.93
CA SER A 95 14.59 -15.85 -8.98
C SER A 95 14.08 -16.03 -10.40
N VAL A 96 13.18 -16.97 -10.56
CA VAL A 96 12.35 -17.17 -11.76
C VAL A 96 10.90 -17.12 -11.30
N SER A 97 10.32 -15.93 -11.31
CA SER A 97 9.04 -15.65 -10.68
C SER A 97 8.15 -14.78 -11.56
N GLN A 98 6.84 -14.96 -11.39
CA GLN A 98 5.80 -14.24 -12.12
C GLN A 98 5.94 -12.71 -11.96
N ASN A 99 5.50 -11.99 -12.99
CA ASN A 99 5.32 -10.53 -12.93
C ASN A 99 4.26 -10.18 -11.89
N ASP A 100 4.32 -8.97 -11.35
CA ASP A 100 3.32 -8.47 -10.41
C ASP A 100 1.94 -8.41 -11.09
N GLY A 101 0.93 -8.92 -10.39
CA GLY A 101 -0.44 -9.00 -10.88
C GLY A 101 -1.17 -10.23 -10.36
N ASN A 102 -2.50 -10.19 -10.40
CA ASN A 102 -3.35 -11.27 -9.93
C ASN A 102 -4.20 -11.84 -11.08
N TYR A 103 -4.32 -13.17 -11.13
CA TYR A 103 -5.11 -13.90 -12.13
C TYR A 103 -4.80 -13.55 -13.60
N THR A 104 -3.53 -13.30 -13.91
CA THR A 104 -3.01 -13.10 -15.28
C THR A 104 -2.20 -14.30 -15.78
N ASN A 105 -2.32 -15.43 -15.11
CA ASN A 105 -1.71 -16.72 -15.49
C ASN A 105 -2.27 -17.27 -16.80
N CYS A 106 -1.51 -18.14 -17.43
CA CYS A 106 -1.94 -18.79 -18.67
C CYS A 106 -3.01 -19.85 -18.42
N THR A 107 -4.15 -19.71 -19.09
CA THR A 107 -5.29 -20.64 -19.03
C THR A 107 -5.46 -21.43 -20.35
N CYS A 108 -4.41 -21.55 -21.18
CA CYS A 108 -4.46 -22.44 -22.33
C CYS A 108 -4.58 -23.90 -21.87
N ASP A 109 -5.10 -24.78 -22.73
CA ASP A 109 -5.44 -26.17 -22.36
C ASP A 109 -4.29 -26.90 -21.65
N ALA A 110 -3.06 -26.74 -22.12
CA ALA A 110 -1.90 -27.42 -21.57
C ALA A 110 -1.50 -26.86 -20.17
N CYS A 111 -1.50 -25.53 -19.96
CA CYS A 111 -1.23 -24.94 -18.65
C CYS A 111 -2.36 -25.29 -17.67
N LYS A 112 -3.61 -25.15 -18.12
CA LYS A 112 -4.79 -25.46 -17.31
C LYS A 112 -4.82 -26.93 -16.89
N ALA A 113 -4.47 -27.85 -17.77
CA ALA A 113 -4.43 -29.29 -17.43
C ALA A 113 -3.42 -29.60 -16.32
N ILE A 114 -2.28 -28.91 -16.29
CA ILE A 114 -1.29 -29.05 -15.20
C ILE A 114 -1.87 -28.49 -13.90
N ASP A 115 -2.39 -27.27 -13.91
CA ASP A 115 -2.90 -26.61 -12.70
C ASP A 115 -4.14 -27.32 -12.14
N ASP A 116 -5.04 -27.83 -13.00
CA ASP A 116 -6.20 -28.63 -12.59
C ASP A 116 -5.76 -29.96 -11.93
N TYR A 117 -4.77 -30.66 -12.51
CA TYR A 117 -4.23 -31.88 -11.93
C TYR A 117 -3.59 -31.61 -10.56
N GLU A 118 -2.82 -30.56 -10.46
CA GLU A 118 -2.15 -30.13 -9.21
C GLU A 118 -3.11 -29.48 -8.21
N GLY A 119 -4.29 -29.06 -8.65
CA GLY A 119 -5.31 -28.41 -7.80
C GLY A 119 -4.90 -27.06 -7.27
N ALA A 120 -3.87 -26.43 -7.88
CA ALA A 120 -3.36 -25.11 -7.52
C ALA A 120 -2.65 -24.48 -8.74
N LEU A 121 -2.78 -23.15 -8.88
CA LEU A 121 -2.14 -22.38 -9.96
C LEU A 121 -0.61 -22.27 -9.81
N SER A 122 -0.06 -22.76 -8.72
CA SER A 122 1.39 -22.97 -8.51
C SER A 122 1.91 -24.22 -9.22
N GLY A 123 1.06 -25.13 -9.68
CA GLY A 123 1.43 -26.39 -10.31
C GLY A 123 2.30 -26.22 -11.53
N SER A 124 1.87 -25.39 -12.48
CA SER A 124 2.61 -25.10 -13.70
C SER A 124 3.96 -24.40 -13.42
N ILE A 125 4.01 -23.49 -12.46
CA ILE A 125 5.25 -22.81 -12.05
C ILE A 125 6.26 -23.81 -11.46
N ILE A 126 5.86 -24.64 -10.51
CA ILE A 126 6.76 -25.62 -9.89
C ILE A 126 7.22 -26.67 -10.89
N THR A 127 6.32 -27.12 -11.80
CA THR A 127 6.70 -28.02 -12.88
C THR A 127 7.78 -27.40 -13.79
N PHE A 128 7.63 -26.13 -14.15
CA PHE A 128 8.61 -25.39 -14.96
C PHE A 128 9.94 -25.21 -14.21
N LEU A 129 9.88 -24.77 -12.96
CA LEU A 129 11.08 -24.57 -12.16
C LEU A 129 11.86 -25.85 -11.91
N ASN A 130 11.19 -26.96 -11.65
CA ASN A 130 11.85 -28.24 -11.46
C ASN A 130 12.66 -28.66 -12.70
N LYS A 131 12.18 -28.37 -13.91
CA LYS A 131 12.95 -28.61 -15.14
C LYS A 131 14.21 -27.73 -15.20
N LEU A 132 14.11 -26.45 -14.78
CA LEU A 132 15.29 -25.58 -14.69
C LEU A 132 16.26 -26.05 -13.61
N ALA A 133 15.76 -26.36 -12.43
CA ALA A 133 16.55 -26.84 -11.30
C ALA A 133 17.30 -28.14 -11.62
N ALA A 134 16.67 -29.07 -12.36
CA ALA A 134 17.31 -30.29 -12.85
C ALA A 134 18.40 -30.01 -13.90
N ARG A 135 18.25 -28.97 -14.72
CA ARG A 135 19.24 -28.59 -15.74
C ARG A 135 20.46 -27.88 -15.14
N PHE A 136 20.28 -27.23 -14.00
CA PHE A 136 21.33 -26.49 -13.28
C PHE A 136 21.44 -26.99 -11.82
N PRO A 137 21.92 -28.22 -11.60
CA PRO A 137 21.88 -28.86 -10.27
C PRO A 137 22.78 -28.21 -9.21
N ASP A 138 23.76 -27.42 -9.63
CA ASP A 138 24.69 -26.65 -8.81
C ASP A 138 24.22 -25.21 -8.54
N LYS A 139 23.03 -24.83 -9.02
CA LYS A 139 22.41 -23.53 -8.84
C LYS A 139 21.09 -23.64 -8.09
N GLU A 140 20.72 -22.57 -7.42
CA GLU A 140 19.45 -22.44 -6.70
C GLU A 140 18.48 -21.50 -7.43
N PHE A 141 17.21 -21.83 -7.36
CA PHE A 141 16.14 -21.03 -7.91
C PHE A 141 15.15 -20.62 -6.83
N SER A 142 14.65 -19.39 -6.88
CA SER A 142 13.55 -18.93 -6.06
C SER A 142 12.35 -18.60 -6.92
N THR A 143 11.15 -18.85 -6.41
CA THR A 143 9.89 -18.41 -7.04
C THR A 143 8.92 -17.90 -6.00
N LEU A 144 7.94 -17.10 -6.43
CA LEU A 144 6.94 -16.52 -5.54
C LEU A 144 5.75 -17.48 -5.36
N ALA A 145 5.38 -17.75 -4.12
CA ALA A 145 4.05 -18.20 -3.72
C ALA A 145 3.27 -16.97 -3.25
N TYR A 146 2.64 -16.30 -4.21
CA TYR A 146 2.12 -14.95 -4.07
C TYR A 146 0.80 -14.80 -4.81
N LEU A 147 -0.22 -14.25 -4.15
CA LEU A 147 -1.56 -14.08 -4.70
C LEU A 147 -2.09 -15.42 -5.26
N TYR A 148 -2.34 -15.50 -6.55
CA TYR A 148 -2.93 -16.69 -7.19
C TYR A 148 -2.06 -17.98 -7.09
N THR A 149 -0.76 -17.86 -6.80
CA THR A 149 0.15 -19.01 -6.63
C THR A 149 0.44 -19.35 -5.18
N MET A 150 -0.22 -18.74 -4.23
CA MET A 150 0.05 -18.90 -2.79
C MET A 150 -0.07 -20.36 -2.33
N ASN A 151 -1.06 -21.11 -2.84
CA ASN A 151 -1.31 -22.48 -2.40
C ASN A 151 -0.35 -23.49 -3.04
N PRO A 152 0.14 -24.49 -2.29
CA PRO A 152 1.02 -25.53 -2.82
C PRO A 152 0.27 -26.50 -3.77
N PRO A 153 0.97 -27.09 -4.75
CA PRO A 153 0.43 -28.13 -5.61
C PRO A 153 0.27 -29.45 -4.86
N LYS A 154 -0.60 -30.35 -5.34
CA LYS A 154 -0.90 -31.63 -4.70
C LYS A 154 0.13 -32.72 -4.96
N HIS A 155 0.68 -32.81 -6.16
CA HIS A 155 1.48 -33.95 -6.60
C HIS A 155 2.94 -33.57 -6.83
N VAL A 156 3.21 -32.48 -7.56
CA VAL A 156 4.58 -32.04 -7.83
C VAL A 156 5.19 -31.42 -6.57
N LYS A 157 6.42 -31.83 -6.23
CA LYS A 157 7.18 -31.26 -5.12
C LYS A 157 8.34 -30.44 -5.66
N PRO A 158 8.69 -29.30 -5.04
CA PRO A 158 9.89 -28.56 -5.39
C PRO A 158 11.14 -29.43 -5.23
N LEU A 159 12.08 -29.35 -6.17
CA LEU A 159 13.40 -29.98 -6.02
C LEU A 159 14.20 -29.30 -4.89
N PRO A 160 15.23 -29.99 -4.33
CA PRO A 160 16.00 -29.46 -3.19
C PRO A 160 16.68 -28.11 -3.44
N ASN A 161 16.89 -27.73 -4.69
CA ASN A 161 17.47 -26.44 -5.08
C ASN A 161 16.41 -25.41 -5.54
N VAL A 162 15.14 -25.62 -5.17
CA VAL A 162 14.04 -24.66 -5.41
C VAL A 162 13.54 -24.09 -4.09
N ASN A 163 13.61 -22.78 -3.95
CA ASN A 163 13.17 -22.02 -2.78
C ASN A 163 11.81 -21.38 -3.05
N ILE A 164 10.84 -21.60 -2.16
CA ILE A 164 9.49 -21.07 -2.28
C ILE A 164 9.36 -19.81 -1.44
N MET A 165 9.28 -18.65 -2.10
CA MET A 165 9.09 -17.37 -1.44
C MET A 165 7.61 -17.12 -1.18
N LEU A 166 7.17 -17.37 0.02
CA LEU A 166 5.80 -17.22 0.48
C LEU A 166 5.57 -15.81 1.03
N CYS A 167 4.59 -15.10 0.46
CA CYS A 167 4.30 -13.70 0.75
C CYS A 167 3.02 -13.57 1.58
N ASP A 168 3.06 -12.79 2.67
CA ASP A 168 1.92 -12.55 3.57
C ASP A 168 1.22 -11.21 3.36
N ILE A 169 1.25 -10.69 2.13
CA ILE A 169 0.76 -9.35 1.75
C ILE A 169 -0.69 -9.08 2.20
N ASP A 170 -1.58 -10.07 2.07
CA ASP A 170 -3.01 -9.92 2.37
C ASP A 170 -3.36 -10.08 3.86
N CYS A 171 -2.36 -10.32 4.71
CA CYS A 171 -2.57 -10.50 6.14
C CYS A 171 -2.60 -9.15 6.88
N ASP A 172 -3.47 -9.04 7.87
CA ASP A 172 -3.49 -7.91 8.80
C ASP A 172 -2.47 -8.12 9.94
N ARG A 173 -2.12 -7.06 10.65
CA ARG A 173 -0.97 -7.03 11.59
C ARG A 173 -1.33 -6.64 13.03
N GLU A 174 -2.63 -6.57 13.37
CA GLU A 174 -3.07 -6.23 14.74
C GLU A 174 -2.86 -7.36 15.75
N VAL A 175 -2.92 -8.61 15.27
CA VAL A 175 -2.64 -9.83 16.06
C VAL A 175 -1.77 -10.79 15.24
N THR A 176 -1.28 -11.88 15.86
CA THR A 176 -0.43 -12.85 15.17
C THR A 176 -1.13 -13.51 13.97
N LEU A 177 -0.37 -14.00 13.01
CA LEU A 177 -0.90 -14.67 11.81
C LEU A 177 -1.80 -15.87 12.16
N THR A 178 -1.54 -16.55 13.27
CA THR A 178 -2.34 -17.69 13.72
C THR A 178 -3.67 -17.29 14.37
N GLU A 179 -3.75 -16.08 14.92
CA GLU A 179 -4.96 -15.54 15.55
C GLU A 179 -5.80 -14.71 14.58
N ASN A 180 -5.16 -14.15 13.55
CA ASN A 180 -5.78 -13.25 12.58
C ASN A 180 -6.66 -14.01 11.59
N ALA A 181 -7.86 -13.49 11.32
CA ALA A 181 -8.76 -14.07 10.33
C ALA A 181 -8.17 -14.07 8.92
N SER A 182 -7.46 -12.98 8.55
CA SER A 182 -6.77 -12.85 7.25
C SER A 182 -5.53 -13.75 7.16
N GLY A 183 -4.91 -14.11 8.27
CA GLY A 183 -3.75 -14.99 8.35
C GLY A 183 -4.06 -16.48 8.11
N LYS A 184 -5.32 -16.91 8.24
CA LYS A 184 -5.69 -18.33 8.14
C LYS A 184 -5.26 -19.01 6.83
N GLU A 185 -5.53 -18.37 5.71
CA GLU A 185 -5.17 -18.92 4.39
C GLU A 185 -3.66 -18.93 4.20
N PHE A 186 -2.95 -17.91 4.67
CA PHE A 186 -1.49 -17.87 4.63
C PHE A 186 -0.87 -18.98 5.49
N VAL A 187 -1.32 -19.17 6.73
CA VAL A 187 -0.84 -20.23 7.63
C VAL A 187 -1.08 -21.61 7.02
N LYS A 188 -2.27 -21.84 6.47
CA LYS A 188 -2.60 -23.09 5.76
C LYS A 188 -1.68 -23.32 4.56
N ALA A 189 -1.43 -22.28 3.76
CA ALA A 189 -0.51 -22.36 2.63
C ALA A 189 0.93 -22.67 3.11
N MET A 190 1.40 -22.01 4.16
CA MET A 190 2.71 -22.24 4.75
C MET A 190 2.86 -23.68 5.25
N GLU A 191 1.89 -24.21 5.97
CA GLU A 191 1.89 -25.59 6.43
C GLU A 191 1.88 -26.59 5.26
N GLY A 192 1.10 -26.29 4.22
CA GLY A 192 1.07 -27.10 3.01
C GLY A 192 2.39 -27.10 2.25
N TRP A 193 3.05 -25.96 2.08
CA TRP A 193 4.39 -25.89 1.50
C TRP A 193 5.43 -26.60 2.38
N SER A 194 5.39 -26.39 3.69
CA SER A 194 6.27 -27.04 4.66
C SER A 194 6.17 -28.57 4.63
N ALA A 195 5.02 -29.13 4.24
CA ALA A 195 4.85 -30.57 4.07
C ALA A 195 5.54 -31.15 2.84
N ILE A 196 5.93 -30.33 1.85
CA ILE A 196 6.51 -30.78 0.58
C ILE A 196 7.91 -30.22 0.29
N THR A 197 8.39 -29.22 1.05
CA THR A 197 9.76 -28.69 0.94
C THR A 197 10.28 -28.19 2.28
N ASN A 198 11.61 -28.20 2.45
CA ASN A 198 12.33 -27.59 3.58
C ASN A 198 12.93 -26.23 3.23
N ASN A 199 12.64 -25.68 2.04
CA ASN A 199 13.26 -24.47 1.52
C ASN A 199 12.21 -23.38 1.36
N ILE A 200 11.67 -22.89 2.49
CA ILE A 200 10.75 -21.77 2.50
C ILE A 200 11.53 -20.47 2.71
N PHE A 201 11.24 -19.52 1.85
CA PHE A 201 11.68 -18.15 1.95
C PHE A 201 10.45 -17.29 2.28
N VAL A 202 10.45 -16.58 3.40
CA VAL A 202 9.32 -15.73 3.78
C VAL A 202 9.54 -14.32 3.26
N TRP A 203 8.51 -13.75 2.67
CA TRP A 203 8.40 -12.31 2.42
C TRP A 203 7.32 -11.74 3.34
N ASP A 204 7.75 -11.07 4.39
CA ASP A 204 6.91 -10.45 5.42
C ASP A 204 6.82 -8.94 5.22
N TYR A 205 5.63 -8.40 5.34
CA TYR A 205 5.30 -6.97 5.17
C TYR A 205 5.03 -6.34 6.53
N GLY A 206 5.97 -5.54 7.02
CA GLY A 206 5.95 -5.08 8.41
C GLY A 206 5.69 -3.59 8.62
N ILE A 207 5.25 -2.82 7.60
CA ILE A 207 4.97 -1.38 7.67
C ILE A 207 3.74 -1.02 6.86
N ASN A 208 3.29 0.24 6.99
CA ASN A 208 2.26 0.81 6.12
C ASN A 208 2.91 1.39 4.85
N PHE A 209 2.54 0.89 3.66
CA PHE A 209 3.12 1.29 2.37
C PHE A 209 2.46 2.53 1.76
N ASP A 210 1.19 2.80 2.09
CA ASP A 210 0.49 4.00 1.65
C ASP A 210 0.79 5.21 2.53
N ASN A 211 1.22 4.97 3.78
CA ASN A 211 1.48 6.01 4.77
C ASN A 211 2.67 5.62 5.66
N TYR A 212 3.90 5.78 5.17
CA TYR A 212 5.13 5.44 5.92
C TYR A 212 5.24 6.14 7.27
N LEU A 213 4.62 7.31 7.42
CA LEU A 213 4.58 8.05 8.68
C LEU A 213 3.35 7.70 9.54
N ALA A 214 2.44 6.81 9.09
CA ALA A 214 1.36 6.38 9.97
C ALA A 214 1.90 5.49 11.10
N PRO A 215 1.37 5.59 12.33
CA PRO A 215 1.66 4.62 13.38
C PRO A 215 1.30 3.20 12.93
N PHE A 216 2.21 2.26 13.14
CA PHE A 216 2.04 0.85 12.77
C PHE A 216 2.50 -0.05 13.92
N PRO A 217 1.73 -0.13 15.02
CA PRO A 217 2.12 -0.77 16.27
C PRO A 217 2.00 -2.30 16.20
N ASN A 218 2.95 -2.96 15.52
CA ASN A 218 3.00 -4.41 15.31
C ASN A 218 4.17 -5.12 16.02
N PHE A 219 4.82 -4.48 17.00
CA PHE A 219 5.98 -5.09 17.66
C PHE A 219 5.63 -6.35 18.45
N HIS A 220 4.43 -6.41 19.02
CA HIS A 220 3.94 -7.52 19.84
C HIS A 220 3.73 -8.83 19.06
N ILE A 221 3.61 -8.76 17.74
CA ILE A 221 3.40 -9.97 16.90
C ILE A 221 4.69 -10.52 16.28
N LEU A 222 5.78 -9.75 16.26
CA LEU A 222 7.00 -10.09 15.50
C LEU A 222 7.59 -11.42 15.90
N GLN A 223 7.71 -11.67 17.19
CA GLN A 223 8.35 -12.88 17.70
C GLN A 223 7.58 -14.14 17.34
N ASP A 224 6.28 -14.14 17.58
CA ASP A 224 5.46 -15.33 17.35
C ASP A 224 5.30 -15.65 15.87
N ASN A 225 5.23 -14.61 15.02
CA ASN A 225 5.25 -14.81 13.57
C ASN A 225 6.59 -15.38 13.09
N ILE A 226 7.74 -14.89 13.58
CA ILE A 226 9.06 -15.44 13.23
C ILE A 226 9.22 -16.88 13.75
N ARG A 227 8.71 -17.20 14.92
CA ARG A 227 8.65 -18.59 15.43
C ARG A 227 7.80 -19.49 14.53
N LEU A 228 6.65 -19.00 14.06
CA LEU A 228 5.81 -19.71 13.10
C LEU A 228 6.58 -20.00 11.80
N PHE A 229 7.29 -19.02 11.26
CA PHE A 229 8.10 -19.18 10.05
C PHE A 229 9.19 -20.23 10.26
N LYS A 230 9.94 -20.14 11.34
CA LYS A 230 10.97 -21.12 11.69
C LYS A 230 10.41 -22.53 11.83
N LYS A 231 9.27 -22.69 12.52
CA LYS A 231 8.59 -23.98 12.68
C LYS A 231 8.22 -24.62 11.33
N ASN A 232 7.93 -23.79 10.33
CA ASN A 232 7.53 -24.19 8.98
C ASN A 232 8.71 -24.13 7.98
N HIS A 233 9.92 -24.45 8.40
CA HIS A 233 11.10 -24.59 7.54
C HIS A 233 11.53 -23.32 6.79
N ALA A 234 11.21 -22.13 7.30
CA ALA A 234 11.76 -20.90 6.76
C ALA A 234 13.27 -20.84 7.01
N THR A 235 14.05 -20.92 5.94
CA THR A 235 15.50 -20.82 5.94
C THR A 235 15.99 -19.44 5.56
N MET A 236 15.18 -18.68 4.86
CA MET A 236 15.41 -17.30 4.47
C MET A 236 14.20 -16.43 4.82
N HIS A 237 14.46 -15.17 5.15
CA HIS A 237 13.40 -14.21 5.49
C HIS A 237 13.75 -12.83 4.91
N PHE A 238 12.86 -12.30 4.10
CA PHE A 238 12.88 -10.91 3.67
C PHE A 238 11.77 -10.16 4.39
N SER A 239 12.16 -9.22 5.25
CA SER A 239 11.20 -8.36 5.93
C SER A 239 11.16 -7.00 5.25
N GLN A 240 10.07 -6.70 4.57
CA GLN A 240 9.87 -5.41 3.92
C GLN A 240 9.41 -4.38 4.95
N ILE A 241 10.40 -3.79 5.61
CA ILE A 241 10.23 -2.81 6.70
C ILE A 241 10.98 -1.51 6.45
N ALA A 242 11.66 -1.39 5.32
CA ALA A 242 12.43 -0.22 4.94
C ALA A 242 11.53 0.82 4.27
N GLY A 243 10.68 1.48 5.06
CA GLY A 243 9.90 2.61 4.61
C GLY A 243 10.73 3.89 4.45
N SER A 244 10.20 5.01 4.91
CA SER A 244 10.86 6.30 4.87
C SER A 244 11.63 6.58 6.18
N ARG A 245 12.67 7.38 6.09
CA ARG A 245 13.28 8.01 7.28
C ARG A 245 12.19 8.80 8.02
N GLY A 246 12.08 8.60 9.33
CA GLY A 246 10.99 9.17 10.12
C GLY A 246 9.70 8.34 10.14
N GLY A 247 9.68 7.19 9.45
CA GLY A 247 8.61 6.20 9.60
C GLY A 247 8.54 5.64 11.02
N ASP A 248 7.39 5.09 11.37
CA ASP A 248 7.03 4.68 12.73
C ASP A 248 8.07 3.74 13.36
N PHE A 249 8.93 4.27 14.23
CA PHE A 249 10.04 3.57 14.88
C PHE A 249 10.85 2.66 13.94
N ALA A 250 11.16 3.16 12.74
CA ALA A 250 11.82 2.38 11.70
C ALA A 250 13.14 1.72 12.17
N GLU A 251 13.93 2.43 12.97
CA GLU A 251 15.20 1.94 13.51
C GLU A 251 14.99 0.84 14.57
N LEU A 252 14.00 1.00 15.45
CA LEU A 252 13.63 -0.02 16.43
C LEU A 252 13.11 -1.29 15.73
N ARG A 253 12.25 -1.11 14.72
CA ARG A 253 11.69 -2.24 13.96
C ARG A 253 12.80 -3.03 13.27
N ALA A 254 13.73 -2.36 12.59
CA ALA A 254 14.87 -2.99 11.96
C ALA A 254 15.75 -3.75 12.98
N TYR A 255 15.98 -3.16 14.16
CA TYR A 255 16.73 -3.80 15.24
C TYR A 255 16.05 -5.06 15.75
N LEU A 256 14.75 -4.98 16.10
CA LEU A 256 14.01 -6.12 16.66
C LEU A 256 13.91 -7.26 15.64
N VAL A 257 13.51 -6.96 14.40
CA VAL A 257 13.41 -7.98 13.35
C VAL A 257 14.74 -8.67 13.12
N SER A 258 15.84 -7.92 12.97
CA SER A 258 17.16 -8.53 12.75
C SER A 258 17.62 -9.43 13.91
N LYS A 259 17.33 -9.03 15.16
CA LYS A 259 17.66 -9.86 16.34
C LYS A 259 16.80 -11.11 16.42
N LEU A 260 15.51 -11.01 16.13
CA LEU A 260 14.58 -12.13 16.15
C LEU A 260 14.79 -13.11 15.00
N MET A 261 15.15 -12.63 13.80
CA MET A 261 15.54 -13.51 12.69
C MET A 261 16.76 -14.36 13.04
N TRP A 262 17.68 -13.81 13.83
CA TRP A 262 18.85 -14.54 14.31
C TRP A 262 18.53 -15.47 15.49
N ASN A 263 17.79 -14.98 16.47
CA ASN A 263 17.36 -15.73 17.65
C ASN A 263 15.88 -15.48 17.97
N PRO A 264 14.96 -16.30 17.45
CA PRO A 264 13.53 -16.17 17.72
C PRO A 264 13.13 -16.31 19.19
N GLU A 265 14.01 -16.84 20.04
CA GLU A 265 13.77 -17.04 21.48
C GLU A 265 14.29 -15.88 22.35
N ALA A 266 14.83 -14.84 21.73
CA ALA A 266 15.27 -13.64 22.47
C ALA A 266 14.08 -12.93 23.14
N ASN A 267 14.32 -12.34 24.31
CA ASN A 267 13.29 -11.57 25.00
C ASN A 267 13.07 -10.23 24.30
N VAL A 268 11.94 -10.09 23.58
CA VAL A 268 11.61 -8.90 22.77
C VAL A 268 11.55 -7.65 23.63
N ASP A 269 10.96 -7.75 24.81
CA ASP A 269 10.77 -6.59 25.69
C ASP A 269 12.13 -6.07 26.19
N SER A 270 13.03 -6.96 26.57
CA SER A 270 14.41 -6.60 26.93
C SER A 270 15.18 -5.99 25.75
N LEU A 271 15.02 -6.52 24.55
CA LEU A 271 15.62 -5.95 23.33
C LEU A 271 15.09 -4.55 23.04
N MET A 272 13.76 -4.36 23.16
CA MET A 272 13.11 -3.06 22.96
C MET A 272 13.62 -2.02 23.96
N GLN A 273 13.62 -2.34 25.25
CA GLN A 273 14.12 -1.45 26.30
C GLN A 273 15.59 -1.11 26.10
N HIS A 274 16.41 -2.10 25.78
CA HIS A 274 17.84 -1.89 25.48
C HIS A 274 18.05 -0.93 24.33
N PHE A 275 17.31 -1.12 23.22
CA PHE A 275 17.38 -0.21 22.09
C PHE A 275 16.92 1.20 22.46
N LEU A 276 15.77 1.33 23.12
CA LEU A 276 15.19 2.64 23.46
C LEU A 276 16.15 3.43 24.36
N HIS A 277 16.74 2.83 25.39
CA HIS A 277 17.73 3.48 26.24
C HIS A 277 18.98 3.91 25.45
N GLY A 278 19.54 3.04 24.62
CA GLY A 278 20.73 3.34 23.84
C GLY A 278 20.49 4.40 22.74
N TYR A 279 19.29 4.45 22.20
CA TYR A 279 18.99 5.31 21.05
C TYR A 279 18.31 6.63 21.43
N TYR A 280 17.50 6.66 22.51
CA TYR A 280 16.73 7.82 22.95
C TYR A 280 17.11 8.33 24.34
N GLY A 281 18.06 7.69 25.05
CA GLY A 281 18.50 8.11 26.38
C GLY A 281 17.37 8.16 27.40
N GLU A 282 17.29 9.22 28.18
CA GLU A 282 16.28 9.43 29.24
C GLU A 282 14.83 9.53 28.73
N ALA A 283 14.63 9.69 27.44
CA ALA A 283 13.30 9.64 26.82
C ALA A 283 12.73 8.21 26.71
N ALA A 284 13.56 7.17 26.86
CA ALA A 284 13.18 5.78 26.65
C ALA A 284 11.94 5.32 27.42
N PRO A 285 11.74 5.61 28.71
CA PRO A 285 10.56 5.15 29.46
C PRO A 285 9.24 5.70 28.89
N TYR A 286 9.24 6.94 28.41
CA TYR A 286 8.06 7.59 27.82
C TYR A 286 7.72 6.99 26.46
N LEU A 287 8.72 6.72 25.63
CA LEU A 287 8.53 6.10 24.32
C LEU A 287 8.13 4.62 24.46
N TYR A 288 8.67 3.90 25.42
CA TYR A 288 8.23 2.56 25.73
C TYR A 288 6.75 2.54 26.13
N GLN A 289 6.35 3.45 27.03
CA GLN A 289 4.94 3.58 27.42
C GLN A 289 4.04 3.95 26.24
N TYR A 290 4.49 4.88 25.37
CA TYR A 290 3.77 5.22 24.14
C TYR A 290 3.51 3.98 23.27
N ILE A 291 4.55 3.18 23.01
CA ILE A 291 4.41 1.95 22.20
C ILE A 291 3.39 1.00 22.83
N LYS A 292 3.52 0.71 24.13
CA LYS A 292 2.64 -0.22 24.83
C LYS A 292 1.19 0.25 24.92
N VAL A 293 0.96 1.53 25.12
CA VAL A 293 -0.40 2.11 25.12
C VAL A 293 -1.03 2.00 23.74
N MET A 294 -0.26 2.25 22.67
CA MET A 294 -0.78 2.20 21.31
C MET A 294 -1.08 0.75 20.89
N GLU A 295 -0.19 -0.19 21.19
CA GLU A 295 -0.43 -1.63 20.96
C GLU A 295 -1.71 -2.10 21.67
N GLY A 296 -1.85 -1.78 22.96
CA GLY A 296 -3.04 -2.11 23.74
C GLY A 296 -4.31 -1.45 23.20
N ALA A 297 -4.22 -0.22 22.71
CA ALA A 297 -5.34 0.49 22.10
C ALA A 297 -5.76 -0.10 20.75
N LEU A 298 -4.81 -0.53 19.93
CA LEU A 298 -5.09 -1.23 18.68
C LEU A 298 -5.84 -2.54 18.95
N ILE A 299 -5.29 -3.40 19.81
CA ILE A 299 -5.91 -4.68 20.18
C ILE A 299 -7.30 -4.45 20.77
N GLY A 300 -7.43 -3.51 21.72
CA GLY A 300 -8.69 -3.19 22.37
C GLY A 300 -9.75 -2.57 21.46
N SER A 301 -9.35 -2.00 20.32
CA SER A 301 -10.29 -1.46 19.33
C SER A 301 -10.93 -2.54 18.45
N GLY A 302 -10.30 -3.71 18.33
CA GLY A 302 -10.70 -4.76 17.40
C GLY A 302 -10.60 -4.38 15.91
N GLN A 303 -9.92 -3.26 15.60
CA GLN A 303 -9.72 -2.82 14.23
C GLN A 303 -8.53 -3.54 13.61
N ARG A 304 -8.64 -3.85 12.32
CA ARG A 304 -7.54 -4.42 11.55
C ARG A 304 -6.38 -3.42 11.41
N LEU A 305 -5.17 -3.90 11.32
CA LEU A 305 -3.99 -3.12 10.96
C LEU A 305 -3.48 -3.60 9.60
N TRP A 306 -3.82 -2.85 8.55
CA TRP A 306 -3.51 -3.23 7.18
C TRP A 306 -2.34 -2.42 6.63
N ILE A 307 -1.55 -3.03 5.75
CA ILE A 307 -0.35 -2.42 5.17
C ILE A 307 -0.63 -1.25 4.19
N TYR A 308 -1.87 -1.07 3.77
CA TYR A 308 -2.34 0.07 2.96
C TYR A 308 -3.37 0.92 3.71
N ASP A 309 -3.27 0.95 5.03
CA ASP A 309 -4.19 1.64 5.93
C ASP A 309 -3.93 3.15 5.98
N SER A 310 -4.84 3.88 6.60
CA SER A 310 -4.75 5.32 6.80
C SER A 310 -4.91 5.65 8.29
N PRO A 311 -4.28 6.70 8.81
CA PRO A 311 -4.56 7.21 10.15
C PRO A 311 -6.04 7.48 10.38
N VAL A 312 -6.77 7.86 9.33
CA VAL A 312 -8.21 8.13 9.39
C VAL A 312 -9.03 6.89 9.77
N SER A 313 -8.64 5.71 9.31
CA SER A 313 -9.29 4.43 9.66
C SER A 313 -9.30 4.18 11.17
N HIS A 314 -8.33 4.72 11.89
CA HIS A 314 -8.13 4.50 13.32
C HIS A 314 -8.59 5.67 14.22
N LYS A 315 -9.22 6.71 13.65
CA LYS A 315 -9.61 7.92 14.39
C LYS A 315 -10.62 7.69 15.53
N TYR A 316 -11.33 6.57 15.50
CA TYR A 316 -12.23 6.15 16.57
C TYR A 316 -11.69 4.97 17.41
N GLY A 317 -10.53 4.43 17.04
CA GLY A 317 -9.82 3.34 17.71
C GLY A 317 -8.56 3.82 18.42
N MET A 318 -7.39 3.31 17.98
CA MET A 318 -6.10 3.65 18.60
C MET A 318 -5.70 5.13 18.47
N LEU A 319 -6.29 5.89 17.54
CA LEU A 319 -6.02 7.32 17.34
C LEU A 319 -7.19 8.22 17.78
N LYS A 320 -8.09 7.72 18.64
CA LYS A 320 -9.18 8.54 19.19
C LYS A 320 -8.65 9.72 20.00
N PRO A 321 -9.43 10.83 20.12
CA PRO A 321 -8.94 12.09 20.69
C PRO A 321 -8.29 11.96 22.08
N GLN A 322 -8.83 11.11 22.96
CA GLN A 322 -8.28 10.91 24.31
C GLN A 322 -6.88 10.28 24.26
N LEU A 323 -6.67 9.30 23.36
CA LEU A 323 -5.38 8.65 23.17
C LEU A 323 -4.38 9.58 22.48
N MET A 324 -4.82 10.36 21.48
CA MET A 324 -3.96 11.36 20.82
C MET A 324 -3.41 12.39 21.82
N ARG A 325 -4.25 12.86 22.77
CA ARG A 325 -3.77 13.71 23.87
C ARG A 325 -2.72 13.00 24.74
N ARG A 326 -2.95 11.71 25.07
CA ARG A 326 -2.00 10.91 25.85
C ARG A 326 -0.68 10.71 25.11
N TYR A 327 -0.72 10.42 23.83
CA TYR A 327 0.49 10.27 23.02
C TYR A 327 1.29 11.56 22.93
N ASN A 328 0.63 12.69 22.71
CA ASN A 328 1.29 13.99 22.73
C ASN A 328 1.93 14.30 24.09
N GLN A 329 1.24 14.02 25.21
CA GLN A 329 1.80 14.20 26.53
C GLN A 329 3.07 13.35 26.74
N LEU A 330 3.06 12.08 26.30
CA LEU A 330 4.23 11.21 26.40
C LEU A 330 5.40 11.72 25.57
N PHE A 331 5.14 12.27 24.38
CA PHE A 331 6.20 12.90 23.58
C PHE A 331 6.69 14.22 24.19
N ASP A 332 5.81 15.03 24.78
CA ASP A 332 6.22 16.25 25.50
C ASP A 332 7.14 15.91 26.69
N ASP A 333 6.80 14.89 27.47
CA ASP A 333 7.62 14.40 28.58
C ASP A 333 8.95 13.82 28.07
N ALA A 334 8.93 13.08 26.95
CA ALA A 334 10.13 12.53 26.31
C ALA A 334 11.07 13.63 25.79
N GLU A 335 10.54 14.64 25.08
CA GLU A 335 11.33 15.77 24.58
C GLU A 335 11.93 16.57 25.75
N LYS A 336 11.16 16.77 26.84
CA LYS A 336 11.62 17.43 28.05
C LYS A 336 12.74 16.68 28.76
N ALA A 337 12.65 15.33 28.84
CA ALA A 337 13.65 14.50 29.50
C ALA A 337 15.03 14.56 28.82
N VAL A 338 15.09 14.90 27.54
CA VAL A 338 16.33 14.99 26.75
C VAL A 338 16.59 16.39 26.18
N ALA A 339 15.97 17.41 26.74
CA ALA A 339 16.04 18.78 26.22
C ALA A 339 17.47 19.34 26.10
N GLU A 340 18.37 18.94 26.99
CA GLU A 340 19.77 19.36 27.00
C GLU A 340 20.68 18.53 26.08
N ASP A 341 20.20 17.40 25.56
CA ASP A 341 20.95 16.57 24.59
C ASP A 341 20.32 16.67 23.19
N ASN A 342 20.87 17.54 22.37
CA ASN A 342 20.36 17.80 21.03
C ASN A 342 20.27 16.54 20.14
N LYS A 343 21.15 15.55 20.35
CA LYS A 343 21.13 14.30 19.59
C LYS A 343 19.90 13.45 19.93
N PHE A 344 19.64 13.23 21.22
CA PHE A 344 18.46 12.50 21.66
C PHE A 344 17.18 13.27 21.39
N LEU A 345 17.18 14.59 21.62
CA LEU A 345 16.03 15.44 21.33
C LEU A 345 15.59 15.33 19.86
N LYS A 346 16.53 15.44 18.92
CA LYS A 346 16.21 15.28 17.49
C LYS A 346 15.66 13.91 17.14
N ARG A 347 16.15 12.84 17.78
CA ARG A 347 15.63 11.49 17.59
C ARG A 347 14.19 11.35 18.10
N VAL A 348 13.89 11.91 19.27
CA VAL A 348 12.53 11.94 19.83
C VAL A 348 11.59 12.74 18.94
N GLN A 349 12.01 13.92 18.48
CA GLN A 349 11.21 14.75 17.57
C GLN A 349 10.94 14.05 16.23
N ARG A 350 11.89 13.27 15.73
CA ARG A 350 11.68 12.45 14.55
C ARG A 350 10.70 11.30 14.80
N ALA A 351 10.80 10.63 15.96
CA ALA A 351 9.86 9.59 16.36
C ALA A 351 8.43 10.10 16.57
N ARG A 352 8.24 11.41 16.79
CA ARG A 352 6.93 12.06 16.93
C ARG A 352 6.24 12.32 15.58
N LEU A 353 6.96 12.28 14.46
CA LEU A 353 6.39 12.56 13.12
C LEU A 353 5.12 11.76 12.82
N PRO A 354 5.01 10.46 13.16
CA PRO A 354 3.79 9.69 12.95
C PRO A 354 2.55 10.26 13.64
N ILE A 355 2.67 10.76 14.85
CA ILE A 355 1.56 11.40 15.58
C ILE A 355 1.19 12.73 14.94
N GLN A 356 2.18 13.54 14.55
CA GLN A 356 1.94 14.83 13.87
C GLN A 356 1.26 14.63 12.52
N TYR A 357 1.71 13.63 11.73
CA TYR A 357 1.08 13.27 10.47
C TYR A 357 -0.37 12.78 10.69
N SER A 358 -0.60 11.94 11.67
CA SER A 358 -1.94 11.44 12.01
C SER A 358 -2.89 12.56 12.43
N GLU A 359 -2.42 13.56 13.18
CA GLU A 359 -3.23 14.73 13.53
C GLU A 359 -3.69 15.51 12.30
N LEU A 360 -2.78 15.70 11.32
CA LEU A 360 -3.11 16.38 10.07
C LEU A 360 -4.09 15.56 9.24
N GLU A 361 -3.86 14.25 9.11
CA GLU A 361 -4.73 13.35 8.34
C GLU A 361 -6.15 13.27 8.92
N ILE A 362 -6.28 13.20 10.24
CA ILE A 362 -7.58 13.18 10.91
C ILE A 362 -8.29 14.54 10.77
N ALA A 363 -7.56 15.63 10.99
CA ALA A 363 -8.10 16.99 10.92
C ALA A 363 -8.69 17.33 9.54
N ARG A 364 -8.07 16.88 8.44
CA ARG A 364 -8.57 17.14 7.09
C ARG A 364 -9.91 16.46 6.79
N THR A 365 -10.30 15.45 7.57
CA THR A 365 -11.54 14.68 7.37
C THR A 365 -12.70 15.13 8.26
N ASP A 366 -12.54 16.20 9.02
CA ASP A 366 -13.58 16.74 9.91
C ASP A 366 -13.83 18.22 9.62
N ILE A 367 -15.00 18.52 9.07
CA ILE A 367 -15.42 19.89 8.72
C ILE A 367 -15.47 20.81 9.96
N GLY A 368 -15.67 20.26 11.16
CA GLY A 368 -15.71 21.01 12.41
C GLY A 368 -14.34 21.39 12.98
N THR A 369 -13.24 20.90 12.38
CA THR A 369 -11.89 21.24 12.84
C THR A 369 -11.53 22.70 12.51
N ASP A 370 -11.09 23.49 13.49
CA ASP A 370 -10.57 24.83 13.25
C ASP A 370 -9.19 24.78 12.57
N MET A 371 -9.14 25.23 11.32
CA MET A 371 -7.90 25.25 10.52
C MET A 371 -6.87 26.26 11.05
N ASN A 372 -7.26 27.24 11.86
CA ASN A 372 -6.31 28.13 12.53
C ASN A 372 -5.46 27.36 13.58
N GLU A 373 -6.02 26.35 14.23
CA GLU A 373 -5.27 25.46 15.13
C GLU A 373 -4.38 24.46 14.36
N ILE A 374 -4.76 24.10 13.15
CA ILE A 374 -4.00 23.16 12.32
C ILE A 374 -2.82 23.83 11.61
N SER A 375 -2.95 25.10 11.21
CA SER A 375 -1.91 25.83 10.48
C SER A 375 -0.52 25.79 11.17
N PRO A 376 -0.37 26.07 12.48
CA PRO A 376 0.92 25.95 13.15
C PRO A 376 1.43 24.51 13.24
N LYS A 377 0.54 23.50 13.36
CA LYS A 377 0.92 22.08 13.37
C LYS A 377 1.48 21.66 12.02
N LEU A 378 0.84 22.09 10.94
CA LEU A 378 1.31 21.86 9.57
C LEU A 378 2.68 22.50 9.32
N ALA A 379 2.87 23.74 9.78
CA ALA A 379 4.16 24.43 9.67
C ALA A 379 5.28 23.72 10.45
N LEU A 380 4.98 23.23 11.66
CA LEU A 380 5.92 22.45 12.46
C LEU A 380 6.26 21.10 11.80
N PHE A 381 5.26 20.39 11.27
CA PHE A 381 5.46 19.15 10.54
C PHE A 381 6.36 19.35 9.30
N GLU A 382 6.07 20.37 8.48
CA GLU A 382 6.87 20.73 7.32
C GLU A 382 8.33 21.05 7.68
N LYS A 383 8.53 21.84 8.74
CA LYS A 383 9.87 22.14 9.27
C LYS A 383 10.62 20.85 9.63
N ARG A 384 9.97 19.93 10.37
CA ARG A 384 10.58 18.69 10.84
C ARG A 384 10.88 17.70 9.70
N VAL A 385 9.98 17.54 8.73
CA VAL A 385 10.26 16.65 7.58
C VAL A 385 11.44 17.15 6.74
N LYS A 386 11.60 18.46 6.60
CA LYS A 386 12.78 19.09 5.97
C LYS A 386 14.04 18.89 6.79
N GLU A 387 14.00 19.19 8.09
CA GLU A 387 15.14 19.05 9.01
C GLU A 387 15.66 17.61 9.05
N PHE A 388 14.75 16.63 9.09
CA PHE A 388 15.11 15.21 9.18
C PHE A 388 15.32 14.55 7.81
N ASN A 389 15.23 15.30 6.71
CA ASN A 389 15.36 14.80 5.35
C ASN A 389 14.47 13.56 5.10
N VAL A 390 13.17 13.67 5.43
CA VAL A 390 12.19 12.62 5.14
C VAL A 390 11.96 12.57 3.63
N PRO A 391 12.31 11.47 2.94
CA PRO A 391 12.31 11.47 1.48
C PRO A 391 10.91 11.32 0.89
N THR A 392 10.09 10.43 1.47
CA THR A 392 8.78 10.07 0.90
C THR A 392 7.77 9.72 1.99
N LEU A 393 6.48 9.85 1.67
CA LEU A 393 5.36 9.46 2.55
C LEU A 393 4.84 8.05 2.26
N ASN A 394 5.14 7.48 1.08
CA ASN A 394 4.63 6.17 0.66
C ASN A 394 5.51 5.53 -0.42
N GLU A 395 5.18 4.31 -0.79
CA GLU A 395 5.88 3.55 -1.83
C GLU A 395 5.82 4.20 -3.24
N ARG A 396 4.84 5.08 -3.48
CA ARG A 396 4.70 5.87 -4.72
C ARG A 396 5.59 7.11 -4.75
N SER A 397 6.45 7.28 -3.76
CA SER A 397 7.42 8.38 -3.65
C SER A 397 6.79 9.78 -3.50
N ASN A 398 5.59 9.89 -2.89
CA ASN A 398 4.98 11.18 -2.62
C ASN A 398 5.83 11.99 -1.63
N SER A 399 6.12 13.24 -2.00
CA SER A 399 6.96 14.13 -1.19
C SER A 399 6.19 14.67 0.03
N PRO A 400 6.76 14.65 1.24
CA PRO A 400 6.14 15.28 2.41
C PRO A 400 6.02 16.81 2.27
N VAL A 401 6.87 17.45 1.49
CA VAL A 401 6.78 18.90 1.24
C VAL A 401 5.63 19.22 0.29
N GLU A 402 5.47 18.44 -0.78
CA GLU A 402 4.32 18.55 -1.69
C GLU A 402 3.00 18.24 -0.97
N TYR A 403 3.00 17.29 -0.04
CA TYR A 403 1.85 17.05 0.84
C TYR A 403 1.47 18.28 1.65
N CYS A 404 2.44 18.99 2.25
CA CYS A 404 2.16 20.21 3.01
C CYS A 404 1.64 21.35 2.11
N GLN A 405 2.13 21.44 0.87
CA GLN A 405 1.59 22.39 -0.11
C GLN A 405 0.14 22.02 -0.47
N LEU A 406 -0.11 20.75 -0.84
CA LEU A 406 -1.45 20.26 -1.14
C LEU A 406 -2.41 20.48 0.03
N TYR A 407 -1.93 20.29 1.28
CA TYR A 407 -2.73 20.51 2.47
C TYR A 407 -3.24 21.95 2.55
N ARG A 408 -2.38 22.95 2.27
CA ARG A 408 -2.77 24.37 2.24
C ARG A 408 -3.72 24.69 1.10
N GLU A 409 -3.51 24.08 -0.05
CA GLU A 409 -4.28 24.37 -1.27
C GLU A 409 -5.63 23.65 -1.30
N ARG A 410 -5.73 22.45 -0.71
CA ARG A 410 -6.89 21.57 -0.84
C ARG A 410 -7.61 21.26 0.47
N TYR A 411 -6.89 21.05 1.58
CA TYR A 411 -7.50 20.59 2.81
C TYR A 411 -7.80 21.71 3.81
N MET A 412 -7.06 22.81 3.78
CA MET A 412 -7.38 24.00 4.58
C MET A 412 -8.58 24.78 4.04
N PRO A 413 -8.74 25.00 2.72
CA PRO A 413 -9.98 25.54 2.18
C PRO A 413 -11.14 24.58 2.40
N ARG A 414 -12.29 25.11 2.82
CA ARG A 414 -13.49 24.31 3.14
C ARG A 414 -14.73 25.00 2.64
N ALA A 415 -15.70 24.22 2.19
CA ALA A 415 -17.00 24.72 1.75
C ALA A 415 -17.99 24.83 2.93
N GLU A 416 -17.58 25.43 4.04
CA GLU A 416 -18.35 25.52 5.30
C GLU A 416 -19.72 26.18 5.12
N LYS A 417 -19.86 27.06 4.13
CA LYS A 417 -21.12 27.74 3.79
C LYS A 417 -21.99 26.98 2.79
N SER A 418 -21.56 25.80 2.36
CA SER A 418 -22.34 25.00 1.40
C SER A 418 -23.66 24.57 2.03
N VAL A 419 -24.75 24.87 1.35
CA VAL A 419 -26.11 24.47 1.76
C VAL A 419 -26.34 22.97 1.58
N ALA A 420 -25.42 22.26 0.93
CA ALA A 420 -25.48 20.82 0.69
C ALA A 420 -24.85 19.99 1.82
N ILE A 421 -24.17 20.60 2.82
CA ILE A 421 -23.53 19.84 3.90
C ILE A 421 -24.57 18.97 4.62
N GLY A 422 -24.30 17.66 4.68
CA GLY A 422 -25.15 16.68 5.33
C GLY A 422 -26.45 16.37 4.57
N ALA A 423 -26.64 16.88 3.36
CA ALA A 423 -27.80 16.60 2.52
C ALA A 423 -27.88 15.12 2.13
N LYS A 424 -29.07 14.66 1.78
CA LYS A 424 -29.26 13.29 1.28
C LYS A 424 -28.86 13.21 -0.19
N VAL A 425 -28.00 12.26 -0.52
CA VAL A 425 -27.63 11.95 -1.92
C VAL A 425 -28.37 10.68 -2.38
N THR A 426 -29.01 10.77 -3.53
CA THR A 426 -29.60 9.63 -4.23
C THR A 426 -28.89 9.43 -5.56
N TYR A 427 -28.25 8.29 -5.74
CA TYR A 427 -27.57 7.94 -6.97
C TYR A 427 -28.58 7.42 -8.01
N LEU A 428 -28.68 8.09 -9.15
CA LEU A 428 -29.45 7.63 -10.31
C LEU A 428 -28.67 6.56 -11.09
N ILE A 429 -27.35 6.72 -11.15
CA ILE A 429 -26.41 5.71 -11.61
C ILE A 429 -25.51 5.40 -10.42
N PRO A 430 -25.56 4.19 -9.86
CA PRO A 430 -24.77 3.84 -8.68
C PRO A 430 -23.27 3.93 -8.96
N PRO A 431 -22.47 4.47 -8.03
CA PRO A 431 -21.01 4.40 -8.15
C PRO A 431 -20.53 2.95 -8.09
N THR A 432 -19.36 2.68 -8.67
CA THR A 432 -18.76 1.35 -8.65
C THR A 432 -18.44 0.92 -7.22
N GLY A 433 -18.73 -0.34 -6.87
CA GLY A 433 -18.73 -0.84 -5.49
C GLY A 433 -17.51 -0.49 -4.66
N LYS A 434 -16.31 -0.58 -5.23
CA LYS A 434 -15.04 -0.23 -4.54
C LYS A 434 -14.90 1.28 -4.19
N TYR A 435 -15.71 2.15 -4.80
CA TYR A 435 -15.72 3.60 -4.54
C TYR A 435 -16.98 4.08 -3.83
N ALA A 436 -18.01 3.24 -3.72
CA ALA A 436 -19.31 3.59 -3.14
C ALA A 436 -19.27 3.73 -1.61
N GLU A 437 -18.57 2.83 -0.94
CA GLU A 437 -18.46 2.79 0.54
C GLU A 437 -17.63 3.97 1.07
N ILE A 438 -16.52 4.26 0.39
CA ILE A 438 -15.55 5.28 0.76
C ILE A 438 -16.13 6.68 0.61
N GLY A 439 -16.97 6.88 -0.42
CA GLY A 439 -17.50 8.19 -0.81
C GLY A 439 -18.91 8.51 -0.32
N LYS A 440 -19.47 7.78 0.63
CA LYS A 440 -20.89 7.94 1.06
C LYS A 440 -21.29 9.38 1.37
N THR A 441 -20.41 10.18 1.94
CA THR A 441 -20.63 11.58 2.31
C THR A 441 -19.77 12.56 1.50
N ALA A 442 -18.85 12.08 0.69
CA ALA A 442 -17.85 12.91 0.00
C ALA A 442 -18.43 14.01 -0.88
N LEU A 443 -19.66 13.82 -1.42
CA LEU A 443 -20.34 14.83 -2.23
C LEU A 443 -20.97 15.96 -1.39
N VAL A 444 -21.13 15.77 -0.08
CA VAL A 444 -21.90 16.68 0.79
C VAL A 444 -21.25 16.88 2.18
N ASP A 445 -19.96 16.66 2.32
CA ASP A 445 -19.23 16.83 3.57
C ASP A 445 -18.59 18.22 3.74
N GLY A 446 -18.58 19.02 2.69
CA GLY A 446 -17.97 20.35 2.69
C GLY A 446 -16.45 20.36 2.57
N LEU A 447 -15.83 19.20 2.25
CA LEU A 447 -14.38 19.03 2.15
C LEU A 447 -13.95 18.80 0.70
N PHE A 448 -12.72 19.19 0.37
CA PHE A 448 -12.11 18.90 -0.92
C PHE A 448 -11.29 17.61 -0.83
N GLY A 449 -11.42 16.76 -1.85
CA GLY A 449 -10.66 15.53 -1.96
C GLY A 449 -9.19 15.77 -2.27
N GLY A 450 -8.34 14.82 -1.88
CA GLY A 450 -6.89 14.84 -2.09
C GLY A 450 -6.42 14.05 -3.30
N SER A 451 -5.09 13.87 -3.39
CA SER A 451 -4.42 13.18 -4.49
C SER A 451 -4.62 11.67 -4.50
N THR A 452 -5.22 11.09 -3.46
CA THR A 452 -5.60 9.68 -3.43
C THR A 452 -7.11 9.54 -3.58
N PHE A 453 -7.55 8.54 -4.35
CA PHE A 453 -8.97 8.28 -4.55
C PHE A 453 -9.63 7.51 -3.38
N VAL A 454 -8.83 7.04 -2.43
CA VAL A 454 -9.25 6.03 -1.43
C VAL A 454 -10.23 6.57 -0.39
N GLU A 455 -10.22 7.87 -0.08
CA GLU A 455 -10.92 8.37 1.11
C GLU A 455 -11.94 9.50 0.88
N SER A 456 -11.89 10.18 -0.27
CA SER A 456 -12.60 11.45 -0.42
C SER A 456 -13.26 11.64 -1.78
N TRP A 457 -13.41 10.56 -2.55
CA TRP A 457 -13.94 10.62 -3.90
C TRP A 457 -15.00 9.56 -4.14
N VAL A 458 -15.98 9.90 -4.95
CA VAL A 458 -16.95 8.96 -5.52
C VAL A 458 -16.56 8.69 -6.97
N GLY A 459 -16.61 7.44 -7.40
CA GLY A 459 -16.13 7.04 -8.73
C GLY A 459 -17.05 6.08 -9.47
N TRP A 460 -17.06 6.22 -10.79
CA TRP A 460 -17.75 5.33 -11.73
C TRP A 460 -16.75 4.73 -12.70
N GLU A 461 -16.77 3.42 -12.87
CA GLU A 461 -15.83 2.68 -13.70
C GLU A 461 -16.53 2.17 -14.95
N GLY A 462 -16.14 2.72 -16.13
CA GLY A 462 -16.68 2.34 -17.44
C GLY A 462 -18.12 2.75 -17.70
N THR A 463 -18.69 3.67 -16.90
CA THR A 463 -20.07 4.18 -17.05
C THR A 463 -20.14 5.66 -16.70
N ASP A 464 -21.23 6.31 -17.08
CA ASP A 464 -21.55 7.67 -16.69
C ASP A 464 -21.95 7.72 -15.21
N GLY A 465 -21.93 8.91 -14.61
CA GLY A 465 -22.38 9.16 -13.25
C GLY A 465 -23.59 10.07 -13.21
N ALA A 466 -24.53 9.81 -12.30
CA ALA A 466 -25.66 10.70 -12.06
C ALA A 466 -26.20 10.57 -10.65
N PHE A 467 -26.48 11.71 -10.01
CA PHE A 467 -27.03 11.75 -8.66
C PHE A 467 -27.88 12.99 -8.42
N VAL A 468 -28.72 12.91 -7.39
CA VAL A 468 -29.56 14.00 -6.90
C VAL A 468 -29.23 14.28 -5.45
N ILE A 469 -29.04 15.54 -5.12
CA ILE A 469 -28.88 16.06 -3.75
C ILE A 469 -30.22 16.61 -3.29
N ASP A 470 -30.82 16.08 -2.23
CA ASP A 470 -32.02 16.62 -1.58
C ASP A 470 -31.59 17.50 -0.40
N LEU A 471 -31.76 18.80 -0.54
CA LEU A 471 -31.42 19.80 0.48
C LEU A 471 -32.39 19.81 1.68
N GLY A 472 -33.39 18.90 1.69
CA GLY A 472 -34.40 18.75 2.74
C GLY A 472 -35.55 19.75 2.68
N LYS A 473 -35.30 20.94 2.17
CA LYS A 473 -36.27 22.00 1.92
C LYS A 473 -35.79 22.88 0.79
N GLU A 474 -36.67 23.69 0.24
CA GLU A 474 -36.32 24.74 -0.71
C GLU A 474 -35.30 25.70 -0.10
N LYS A 475 -34.30 26.05 -0.88
CA LYS A 475 -33.22 26.99 -0.52
C LYS A 475 -32.91 27.90 -1.72
N GLU A 476 -32.40 29.09 -1.42
CA GLU A 476 -31.77 29.97 -2.40
C GLU A 476 -30.35 29.48 -2.67
N ILE A 477 -30.01 29.25 -3.94
CA ILE A 477 -28.72 28.75 -4.39
C ILE A 477 -28.13 29.68 -5.42
N HIS A 478 -26.96 30.24 -5.15
CA HIS A 478 -26.26 31.15 -6.07
C HIS A 478 -25.32 30.40 -7.02
N SER A 479 -24.76 29.29 -6.59
CA SER A 479 -23.82 28.51 -7.38
C SER A 479 -23.82 27.05 -7.01
N ILE A 480 -23.41 26.23 -7.97
CA ILE A 480 -23.03 24.85 -7.76
C ILE A 480 -21.60 24.63 -8.26
N GLU A 481 -20.80 23.89 -7.52
CA GLU A 481 -19.48 23.46 -7.94
C GLU A 481 -19.29 22.00 -7.61
N THR A 482 -18.76 21.23 -8.56
CA THR A 482 -18.29 19.87 -8.36
C THR A 482 -16.80 19.79 -8.68
N ASP A 483 -16.07 19.05 -7.86
CA ASP A 483 -14.64 18.89 -8.00
C ASP A 483 -14.31 17.49 -8.55
N PHE A 484 -13.28 17.39 -9.41
CA PHE A 484 -12.89 16.17 -10.08
C PHE A 484 -11.39 15.92 -9.94
N LEU A 485 -11.04 14.63 -9.80
CA LEU A 485 -9.66 14.14 -9.78
C LEU A 485 -9.28 13.56 -11.13
N HIS A 486 -8.06 13.86 -11.58
CA HIS A 486 -7.39 13.18 -12.68
C HIS A 486 -6.11 12.52 -12.17
N GLN A 487 -5.98 11.20 -12.41
CA GLN A 487 -4.79 10.41 -12.07
C GLN A 487 -4.69 9.25 -13.06
N ILE A 488 -4.11 9.50 -14.24
CA ILE A 488 -4.10 8.54 -15.35
C ILE A 488 -3.44 7.20 -14.98
N GLY A 489 -2.43 7.20 -14.12
CA GLY A 489 -1.78 5.98 -13.63
C GLY A 489 -2.69 5.05 -12.84
N ALA A 490 -3.79 5.57 -12.28
CA ALA A 490 -4.84 4.81 -11.62
C ALA A 490 -6.11 4.73 -12.47
N TRP A 491 -6.04 5.11 -13.73
CA TRP A 491 -7.14 5.13 -14.72
C TRP A 491 -8.30 6.05 -14.32
N ILE A 492 -7.99 7.11 -13.58
CA ILE A 492 -8.94 8.14 -13.16
C ILE A 492 -8.82 9.32 -14.12
N LEU A 493 -9.90 9.65 -14.78
CA LEU A 493 -9.95 10.68 -15.82
C LEU A 493 -10.99 11.75 -15.45
N PHE A 494 -10.77 12.98 -15.92
CA PHE A 494 -11.82 13.99 -15.88
C PHE A 494 -13.01 13.56 -16.73
N PRO A 495 -14.24 13.94 -16.35
CA PRO A 495 -15.40 13.72 -17.20
C PRO A 495 -15.30 14.55 -18.50
N LEU A 496 -15.98 14.08 -19.53
CA LEU A 496 -16.10 14.81 -20.80
C LEU A 496 -17.15 15.92 -20.74
N LYS A 497 -18.16 15.73 -19.87
CA LYS A 497 -19.26 16.68 -19.73
C LYS A 497 -19.85 16.63 -18.33
N VAL A 498 -20.23 17.78 -17.80
CA VAL A 498 -20.98 17.92 -16.54
C VAL A 498 -22.22 18.75 -16.81
N VAL A 499 -23.37 18.27 -16.37
CA VAL A 499 -24.67 18.98 -16.51
C VAL A 499 -25.29 19.16 -15.14
N TYR A 500 -25.69 20.37 -14.84
CA TYR A 500 -26.42 20.72 -13.63
C TYR A 500 -27.88 21.06 -13.94
N SER A 501 -28.77 20.58 -13.10
CA SER A 501 -30.19 20.92 -13.13
C SER A 501 -30.72 21.04 -11.71
N TYR A 502 -31.77 21.82 -11.52
CA TYR A 502 -32.41 22.03 -10.23
C TYR A 502 -33.93 21.81 -10.30
N SER A 503 -34.55 21.52 -9.15
CA SER A 503 -35.97 21.26 -9.06
C SER A 503 -36.51 21.63 -7.68
N GLU A 504 -37.75 22.05 -7.60
CA GLU A 504 -38.50 22.27 -6.36
C GLU A 504 -39.19 20.96 -5.88
N ASP A 505 -39.72 20.19 -6.84
CA ASP A 505 -40.55 18.99 -6.57
C ASP A 505 -39.83 17.64 -6.69
N GLY A 506 -38.62 17.64 -7.30
CA GLY A 506 -37.82 16.41 -7.52
C GLY A 506 -38.25 15.62 -8.77
N GLU A 507 -39.25 16.10 -9.52
CA GLU A 507 -39.76 15.47 -10.75
C GLU A 507 -39.46 16.33 -11.99
N ASN A 508 -39.70 17.62 -11.89
CA ASN A 508 -39.52 18.59 -13.00
C ASN A 508 -38.19 19.34 -12.79
N TYR A 509 -37.19 19.04 -13.62
CA TYR A 509 -35.89 19.67 -13.54
C TYR A 509 -35.69 20.76 -14.56
N THR A 510 -35.25 21.92 -14.10
CA THR A 510 -34.80 23.04 -14.94
C THR A 510 -33.30 22.93 -15.14
N HIS A 511 -32.85 23.01 -16.39
CA HIS A 511 -31.44 23.04 -16.74
C HIS A 511 -30.78 24.31 -16.16
N TRP A 512 -29.59 24.15 -15.53
CA TRP A 512 -28.85 25.25 -14.94
C TRP A 512 -27.56 25.57 -15.67
N GLY A 513 -26.80 24.55 -16.06
CA GLY A 513 -25.55 24.71 -16.79
C GLY A 513 -25.01 23.41 -17.39
N THR A 514 -24.26 23.59 -18.47
CA THR A 514 -23.52 22.48 -19.12
C THR A 514 -22.08 22.91 -19.33
N HIS A 515 -21.14 22.01 -18.95
CA HIS A 515 -19.71 22.22 -19.11
C HIS A 515 -19.11 21.05 -19.86
N ASP A 516 -18.60 21.31 -21.05
CA ASP A 516 -17.78 20.35 -21.80
C ASP A 516 -16.33 20.48 -21.33
N MET A 517 -15.68 19.34 -21.10
CA MET A 517 -14.31 19.28 -20.60
C MET A 517 -13.41 18.62 -21.64
N PRO A 518 -12.28 19.24 -21.99
CA PRO A 518 -11.35 18.62 -22.91
C PRO A 518 -10.73 17.37 -22.25
N GLU A 519 -10.50 16.33 -23.07
CA GLU A 519 -9.81 15.15 -22.64
C GLU A 519 -8.40 15.50 -22.14
N ASN A 520 -7.99 14.95 -21.02
CA ASN A 520 -6.66 15.12 -20.44
C ASN A 520 -5.95 13.77 -20.35
N ARG A 521 -4.78 13.69 -20.97
CA ARG A 521 -3.89 12.50 -20.95
C ARG A 521 -2.57 12.78 -20.24
N SER A 522 -2.52 13.84 -19.43
CA SER A 522 -1.35 14.19 -18.62
C SER A 522 -1.02 13.07 -17.62
N GLY A 523 0.26 12.79 -17.41
CA GLY A 523 0.73 11.87 -16.37
C GLY A 523 0.70 12.46 -14.96
N LYS A 524 0.27 13.73 -14.81
CA LYS A 524 0.24 14.42 -13.52
C LYS A 524 -1.10 14.17 -12.81
N VAL A 525 -1.08 14.22 -11.49
CA VAL A 525 -2.28 14.32 -10.67
C VAL A 525 -2.80 15.75 -10.78
N GLU A 526 -4.04 15.91 -11.19
CA GLU A 526 -4.68 17.23 -11.37
C GLU A 526 -6.07 17.26 -10.75
N PHE A 527 -6.48 18.44 -10.33
CA PHE A 527 -7.82 18.70 -9.79
C PHE A 527 -8.53 19.73 -10.66
N ARG A 528 -9.84 19.60 -10.80
CA ARG A 528 -10.63 20.56 -11.57
C ARG A 528 -12.01 20.75 -10.97
N GLY A 529 -12.26 21.97 -10.46
CA GLY A 529 -13.60 22.43 -10.10
C GLY A 529 -14.38 22.83 -11.36
N VAL A 530 -15.63 22.41 -11.44
CA VAL A 530 -16.58 22.80 -12.48
C VAL A 530 -17.70 23.55 -11.80
N LYS A 531 -17.93 24.81 -12.20
CA LYS A 531 -18.82 25.72 -11.48
C LYS A 531 -19.87 26.35 -12.43
N THR A 532 -21.10 26.42 -11.96
CA THR A 532 -22.16 27.26 -12.53
C THR A 532 -22.58 28.29 -11.49
N GLU A 533 -22.71 29.55 -11.89
CA GLU A 533 -23.15 30.66 -11.04
C GLU A 533 -24.34 31.38 -11.70
N SER A 534 -25.19 31.97 -10.88
CA SER A 534 -26.30 32.83 -11.33
C SER A 534 -26.31 34.12 -10.52
N ASP A 535 -26.44 35.27 -11.21
CA ASP A 535 -26.56 36.57 -10.55
C ASP A 535 -27.82 36.65 -9.69
N THR A 536 -28.90 36.03 -10.15
CA THR A 536 -30.11 35.82 -9.36
C THR A 536 -30.13 34.39 -8.81
N PRO A 537 -30.33 34.19 -7.50
CA PRO A 537 -30.36 32.86 -6.93
C PRO A 537 -31.49 32.03 -7.54
N VAL A 538 -31.24 30.74 -7.74
CA VAL A 538 -32.28 29.78 -8.05
C VAL A 538 -32.90 29.25 -6.78
N HIS A 539 -34.21 29.01 -6.79
CA HIS A 539 -34.93 28.38 -5.69
C HIS A 539 -35.04 26.89 -5.98
N ALA A 540 -34.51 26.05 -5.10
CA ALA A 540 -34.56 24.62 -5.31
C ALA A 540 -34.44 23.83 -3.99
N ARG A 541 -35.11 22.69 -3.98
CA ARG A 541 -34.89 21.65 -2.98
C ARG A 541 -33.98 20.55 -3.52
N TYR A 542 -34.05 20.25 -4.80
CA TYR A 542 -33.28 19.15 -5.42
C TYR A 542 -32.29 19.71 -6.44
N VAL A 543 -31.08 19.22 -6.38
CA VAL A 543 -30.03 19.52 -7.36
C VAL A 543 -29.59 18.22 -8.01
N LYS A 544 -29.67 18.13 -9.33
CA LYS A 544 -29.22 16.96 -10.09
C LYS A 544 -27.91 17.27 -10.80
N VAL A 545 -26.99 16.32 -10.71
CA VAL A 545 -25.69 16.35 -11.37
C VAL A 545 -25.58 15.12 -12.27
N GLU A 546 -25.25 15.34 -13.54
CA GLU A 546 -25.04 14.30 -14.55
C GLU A 546 -23.64 14.46 -15.11
N VAL A 547 -22.89 13.37 -15.12
CA VAL A 547 -21.48 13.35 -15.49
C VAL A 547 -21.27 12.33 -16.59
N THR A 548 -20.80 12.77 -17.76
CA THR A 548 -20.44 11.86 -18.86
C THR A 548 -18.97 11.51 -18.77
N GLY A 549 -18.67 10.23 -18.55
CA GLY A 549 -17.31 9.70 -18.49
C GLY A 549 -16.75 9.33 -19.86
N THR A 550 -15.43 9.21 -19.95
CA THR A 550 -14.80 8.54 -21.10
C THR A 550 -15.07 7.04 -21.02
N LYS A 551 -15.36 6.43 -22.17
CA LYS A 551 -15.60 4.97 -22.28
C LYS A 551 -14.38 4.22 -22.83
N GLU A 552 -13.35 4.95 -23.21
CA GLU A 552 -12.11 4.40 -23.73
C GLU A 552 -11.08 4.27 -22.59
N CYS A 553 -10.48 3.09 -22.50
CA CYS A 553 -9.35 2.85 -21.60
C CYS A 553 -8.14 3.67 -22.05
N PRO A 554 -7.41 4.36 -21.17
CA PRO A 554 -6.21 5.11 -21.54
C PRO A 554 -5.11 4.25 -22.15
#